data_5389997f15625bd2ddb22ea14af3c1d1
#
_entry.id   5389997f15625bd2ddb22ea14af3c1d1
#
_cell.length_a   1.000
_cell.length_b   1.000
_cell.length_c   1.000
_cell.angle_alpha   90.00
_cell.angle_beta   90.00
_cell.angle_gamma   90.00
#
_symmetry.space_group_name_H-M   'P 1'
#
loop_
_entity.id
_entity.type
_entity.pdbx_description
1 polymer ?
#
loop_
_entity_poly.entity_id
_entity_poly.type
_entity_poly.pdbx_seq_one_letter_code
_entity_poly.pdbx_strand_id
1 'polypeptide(L)'
;IPVGKFAARLPIMLVLPAIVYLSWRFHVSTNIASREFSLLPQDKWLVDHAFTIFGKMLSIASKKGAYFGMMTAIAVAGIWCFFKGSGGKYGRLLFMTGAVFVGYWLFLWAMYIAAFGVGEGMRAASFWRYNVQLGLLGALTAAVAIGMLYMKRISPVLAHRAGLQKTLSALLIVGVVLMNIVIAVLLGPRV
;
A
#
# COMPACT_ATOMS: atom_id res chain seq x y z
N ILE A 1 16.62 -1.32 17.99
CA ILE A 1 15.84 -0.97 19.22
C ILE A 1 15.59 -2.30 19.91
N PRO A 2 15.96 -2.48 21.18
CA PRO A 2 15.66 -3.72 21.91
C PRO A 2 14.14 -3.92 21.95
N VAL A 3 13.70 -5.16 21.71
CA VAL A 3 12.29 -5.56 21.58
C VAL A 3 11.42 -5.05 22.75
N GLY A 4 11.96 -5.04 23.97
CA GLY A 4 11.25 -4.52 25.13
C GLY A 4 10.91 -3.03 25.09
N LYS A 5 11.79 -2.18 24.51
CA LYS A 5 11.51 -0.74 24.33
C LYS A 5 10.49 -0.48 23.22
N PHE A 6 10.43 -1.36 22.22
CA PHE A 6 9.41 -1.29 21.18
C PHE A 6 8.04 -1.71 21.75
N ALA A 7 7.98 -2.84 22.45
CA ALA A 7 6.76 -3.34 23.08
C ALA A 7 6.15 -2.33 24.08
N ALA A 8 6.98 -1.63 24.85
CA ALA A 8 6.51 -0.59 25.79
C ALA A 8 5.89 0.65 25.08
N ARG A 9 6.24 0.92 23.82
CA ARG A 9 5.69 2.04 23.03
C ARG A 9 4.46 1.65 22.21
N LEU A 10 4.24 0.38 21.99
CA LEU A 10 3.14 -0.16 21.19
C LEU A 10 1.76 0.30 21.69
N PRO A 11 1.45 0.28 23.01
CA PRO A 11 0.18 0.79 23.50
C PRO A 11 -0.05 2.26 23.17
N ILE A 12 0.99 3.10 23.32
CA ILE A 12 0.90 4.54 23.03
C ILE A 12 0.64 4.78 21.54
N MET A 13 1.26 4.00 20.66
CA MET A 13 1.06 4.10 19.21
C MET A 13 -0.34 3.63 18.78
N LEU A 14 -0.97 2.74 19.55
CA LEU A 14 -2.30 2.21 19.24
C LEU A 14 -3.43 3.04 19.86
N VAL A 15 -3.18 3.78 20.94
CA VAL A 15 -4.21 4.58 21.63
C VAL A 15 -4.85 5.62 20.70
N LEU A 16 -4.06 6.41 19.98
CA LEU A 16 -4.61 7.44 19.08
C LEU A 16 -5.42 6.84 17.92
N PRO A 17 -4.93 5.86 17.16
CA PRO A 17 -5.74 5.17 16.16
C PRO A 17 -7.00 4.52 16.74
N ALA A 18 -6.91 3.94 17.94
CA ALA A 18 -8.07 3.33 18.61
C ALA A 18 -9.12 4.38 18.98
N ILE A 19 -8.72 5.53 19.53
CA ILE A 19 -9.63 6.64 19.84
C ILE A 19 -10.31 7.14 18.58
N VAL A 20 -9.56 7.39 17.51
CA VAL A 20 -10.12 7.84 16.23
C VAL A 20 -11.10 6.80 15.66
N TYR A 21 -10.72 5.52 15.68
CA TYR A 21 -11.59 4.44 15.22
C TYR A 21 -12.88 4.32 16.04
N LEU A 22 -12.77 4.34 17.36
CA LEU A 22 -13.95 4.24 18.25
C LEU A 22 -14.85 5.45 18.13
N SER A 23 -14.29 6.66 18.04
CA SER A 23 -15.06 7.89 17.82
C SER A 23 -15.80 7.86 16.49
N TRP A 24 -15.11 7.43 15.42
CA TRP A 24 -15.74 7.24 14.12
C TRP A 24 -16.84 6.18 14.15
N ARG A 25 -16.56 5.04 14.77
CA ARG A 25 -17.55 3.96 14.90
C ARG A 25 -18.79 4.39 15.70
N PHE A 26 -18.58 5.15 16.77
CA PHE A 26 -19.67 5.73 17.55
C PHE A 26 -20.50 6.70 16.69
N HIS A 27 -19.84 7.60 15.96
CA HIS A 27 -20.51 8.54 15.07
C HIS A 27 -21.33 7.82 13.97
N VAL A 28 -20.76 6.80 13.34
CA VAL A 28 -21.45 6.00 12.32
C VAL A 28 -22.65 5.28 12.91
N SER A 29 -22.51 4.66 14.08
CA SER A 29 -23.61 3.91 14.71
C SER A 29 -24.79 4.79 15.14
N THR A 30 -24.53 6.06 15.44
CA THR A 30 -25.58 7.00 15.91
C THR A 30 -26.21 7.82 14.79
N ASN A 31 -25.44 8.14 13.74
CA ASN A 31 -25.86 9.11 12.72
C ASN A 31 -26.06 8.50 11.32
N ILE A 32 -25.56 7.29 11.07
CA ILE A 32 -25.60 6.68 9.74
C ILE A 32 -26.36 5.36 9.84
N ALA A 33 -27.57 5.32 9.29
CA ALA A 33 -28.40 4.11 9.25
C ALA A 33 -27.88 3.00 8.33
N SER A 34 -26.76 3.23 7.63
CA SER A 34 -26.17 2.24 6.73
C SER A 34 -25.44 1.15 7.53
N ARG A 35 -25.84 -0.10 7.31
CA ARG A 35 -25.12 -1.29 7.82
C ARG A 35 -23.84 -1.58 7.01
N GLU A 36 -23.26 -0.59 6.37
CA GLU A 36 -22.01 -0.76 5.64
C GLU A 36 -20.91 -1.22 6.61
N PHE A 37 -20.22 -2.30 6.24
CA PHE A 37 -19.18 -2.97 7.04
C PHE A 37 -19.63 -3.72 8.30
N SER A 38 -20.90 -4.07 8.44
CA SER A 38 -21.26 -5.12 9.40
C SER A 38 -20.93 -6.50 8.81
N LEU A 39 -20.30 -7.36 9.62
CA LEU A 39 -20.13 -8.75 9.23
C LEU A 39 -21.51 -9.38 8.99
N LEU A 40 -21.65 -10.07 7.89
CA LEU A 40 -22.85 -10.86 7.61
C LEU A 40 -22.92 -12.04 8.58
N PRO A 41 -24.12 -12.59 8.86
CA PRO A 41 -24.26 -13.89 9.52
C PRO A 41 -23.44 -14.96 8.78
N GLN A 42 -22.86 -15.88 9.52
CA GLN A 42 -21.91 -16.87 8.95
C GLN A 42 -22.51 -17.74 7.84
N ASP A 43 -23.81 -17.99 7.87
CA ASP A 43 -24.55 -18.69 6.82
C ASP A 43 -24.59 -17.96 5.47
N LYS A 44 -24.29 -16.65 5.47
CA LYS A 44 -24.26 -15.79 4.27
C LYS A 44 -22.85 -15.48 3.78
N TRP A 45 -21.84 -16.05 4.41
CA TRP A 45 -20.45 -15.85 3.98
C TRP A 45 -20.18 -16.55 2.66
N LEU A 46 -19.45 -15.90 1.78
CA LEU A 46 -19.11 -16.41 0.44
C LEU A 46 -17.87 -17.32 0.46
N VAL A 47 -17.77 -18.21 1.43
CA VAL A 47 -16.60 -19.09 1.61
C VAL A 47 -16.37 -19.97 0.39
N ASP A 48 -17.43 -20.55 -0.18
CA ASP A 48 -17.36 -21.40 -1.38
C ASP A 48 -16.87 -20.64 -2.63
N HIS A 49 -16.97 -19.31 -2.61
CA HIS A 49 -16.54 -18.44 -3.69
C HIS A 49 -15.22 -17.69 -3.41
N ALA A 50 -14.53 -18.05 -2.32
CA ALA A 50 -13.32 -17.34 -1.87
C ALA A 50 -12.25 -17.25 -2.97
N PHE A 51 -11.98 -18.35 -3.68
CA PHE A 51 -11.00 -18.38 -4.78
C PHE A 51 -11.47 -17.62 -6.02
N THR A 52 -12.76 -17.63 -6.32
CA THR A 52 -13.35 -16.84 -7.41
C THR A 52 -13.19 -15.36 -7.14
N ILE A 53 -13.47 -14.91 -5.92
CA ILE A 53 -13.27 -13.53 -5.47
C ILE A 53 -11.80 -13.13 -5.57
N PHE A 54 -10.88 -13.99 -5.09
CA PHE A 54 -9.44 -13.73 -5.18
C PHE A 54 -8.98 -13.61 -6.65
N GLY A 55 -9.43 -14.50 -7.52
CA GLY A 55 -9.17 -14.43 -8.96
C GLY A 55 -9.67 -13.12 -9.58
N LYS A 56 -10.83 -12.62 -9.13
CA LYS A 56 -11.37 -11.33 -9.57
C LYS A 56 -10.51 -10.17 -9.11
N MET A 57 -10.03 -10.19 -7.86
CA MET A 57 -9.09 -9.19 -7.34
C MET A 57 -7.80 -9.16 -8.17
N LEU A 58 -7.23 -10.32 -8.51
CA LEU A 58 -6.06 -10.43 -9.39
C LEU A 58 -6.34 -9.87 -10.80
N SER A 59 -7.51 -10.16 -11.38
CA SER A 59 -7.92 -9.61 -12.67
C SER A 59 -8.02 -8.07 -12.66
N ILE A 60 -8.50 -7.48 -11.56
CA ILE A 60 -8.54 -6.02 -11.41
C ILE A 60 -7.12 -5.47 -11.24
N ALA A 61 -6.28 -6.14 -10.46
CA ALA A 61 -4.89 -5.75 -10.23
C ALA A 61 -4.09 -5.76 -11.53
N SER A 62 -4.25 -6.77 -12.40
CA SER A 62 -3.56 -6.85 -13.68
C SER A 62 -3.91 -5.68 -14.62
N LYS A 63 -5.15 -5.21 -14.61
CA LYS A 63 -5.59 -4.03 -15.38
C LYS A 63 -4.98 -2.71 -14.87
N LYS A 64 -4.52 -2.68 -13.63
CA LYS A 64 -3.86 -1.54 -12.98
C LYS A 64 -2.39 -1.86 -12.68
N GLY A 65 -1.73 -2.51 -13.63
CA GLY A 65 -0.42 -3.13 -13.49
C GLY A 65 0.69 -2.22 -12.99
N ALA A 66 0.71 -0.93 -13.35
CA ALA A 66 1.74 0.00 -12.90
C ALA A 66 1.77 0.12 -11.36
N TYR A 67 0.62 0.35 -10.74
CA TYR A 67 0.51 0.46 -9.29
C TYR A 67 0.79 -0.87 -8.59
N PHE A 68 0.06 -1.93 -8.97
CA PHE A 68 0.21 -3.23 -8.34
C PHE A 68 1.58 -3.86 -8.60
N GLY A 69 2.16 -3.63 -9.78
CA GLY A 69 3.54 -4.04 -10.09
C GLY A 69 4.55 -3.37 -9.17
N MET A 70 4.45 -2.05 -8.97
CA MET A 70 5.29 -1.30 -8.02
C MET A 70 5.15 -1.86 -6.59
N MET A 71 3.93 -2.03 -6.10
CA MET A 71 3.68 -2.52 -4.74
C MET A 71 4.17 -3.96 -4.55
N THR A 72 3.98 -4.82 -5.55
CA THR A 72 4.50 -6.19 -5.56
C THR A 72 6.02 -6.20 -5.55
N ALA A 73 6.66 -5.36 -6.36
CA ALA A 73 8.12 -5.24 -6.38
C ALA A 73 8.67 -4.79 -5.00
N ILE A 74 8.01 -3.83 -4.34
CA ILE A 74 8.35 -3.40 -2.97
C ILE A 74 8.20 -4.58 -2.00
N ALA A 75 7.11 -5.34 -2.07
CA ALA A 75 6.86 -6.48 -1.18
C ALA A 75 7.92 -7.58 -1.38
N VAL A 76 8.20 -7.96 -2.61
CA VAL A 76 9.22 -8.97 -2.94
C VAL A 76 10.61 -8.51 -2.50
N ALA A 77 11.00 -7.26 -2.79
CA ALA A 77 12.28 -6.71 -2.36
C ALA A 77 12.37 -6.65 -0.82
N GLY A 78 11.27 -6.30 -0.14
CA GLY A 78 11.20 -6.27 1.31
C GLY A 78 11.39 -7.64 1.93
N ILE A 79 10.70 -8.66 1.43
CA ILE A 79 10.84 -10.06 1.85
C ILE A 79 12.28 -10.55 1.62
N TRP A 80 12.83 -10.27 0.45
CA TRP A 80 14.21 -10.62 0.14
C TRP A 80 15.22 -10.00 1.10
N CYS A 81 15.08 -8.68 1.38
CA CYS A 81 15.94 -7.98 2.33
C CYS A 81 15.81 -8.53 3.75
N PHE A 82 14.60 -8.93 4.15
CA PHE A 82 14.33 -9.51 5.46
C PHE A 82 15.05 -10.84 5.64
N PHE A 83 14.89 -11.79 4.72
CA PHE A 83 15.53 -13.10 4.80
C PHE A 83 17.04 -13.07 4.66
N LYS A 84 17.58 -12.14 3.86
CA LYS A 84 19.04 -11.98 3.72
C LYS A 84 19.69 -11.14 4.81
N GLY A 85 18.91 -10.55 5.72
CA GLY A 85 19.43 -9.61 6.71
C GLY A 85 20.08 -8.37 6.09
N SER A 86 19.78 -8.11 4.80
CA SER A 86 20.41 -7.04 4.02
C SER A 86 19.52 -5.79 3.94
N GLY A 87 20.10 -4.64 3.56
CA GLY A 87 19.32 -3.41 3.36
C GLY A 87 19.17 -2.49 4.57
N GLY A 88 19.54 -2.92 5.77
CA GLY A 88 19.54 -2.06 6.96
C GLY A 88 18.18 -1.38 7.24
N LYS A 89 18.19 -0.06 7.42
CA LYS A 89 16.96 0.75 7.67
C LYS A 89 15.97 0.68 6.50
N TYR A 90 16.48 0.61 5.32
CA TYR A 90 15.69 0.66 4.07
C TYR A 90 15.08 -0.70 3.72
N GLY A 91 15.81 -1.80 3.98
CA GLY A 91 15.24 -3.13 3.86
C GLY A 91 14.05 -3.31 4.81
N ARG A 92 14.13 -2.74 6.02
CA ARG A 92 13.00 -2.69 6.95
C ARG A 92 11.83 -1.87 6.44
N LEU A 93 12.07 -0.70 5.83
CA LEU A 93 11.02 0.11 5.23
C LEU A 93 10.31 -0.65 4.10
N LEU A 94 11.06 -1.26 3.17
CA LEU A 94 10.50 -2.08 2.10
C LEU A 94 9.66 -3.23 2.66
N PHE A 95 10.18 -3.93 3.67
CA PHE A 95 9.47 -5.04 4.29
C PHE A 95 8.17 -4.59 4.97
N MET A 96 8.20 -3.50 5.74
CA MET A 96 7.00 -2.97 6.41
C MET A 96 5.95 -2.52 5.40
N THR A 97 6.35 -1.79 4.36
CA THR A 97 5.42 -1.36 3.31
C THR A 97 4.82 -2.55 2.57
N GLY A 98 5.65 -3.55 2.24
CA GLY A 98 5.20 -4.79 1.61
C GLY A 98 4.26 -5.59 2.50
N ALA A 99 4.55 -5.70 3.80
CA ALA A 99 3.71 -6.39 4.77
C ALA A 99 2.34 -5.70 4.93
N VAL A 100 2.32 -4.37 4.99
CA VAL A 100 1.06 -3.58 5.01
C VAL A 100 0.25 -3.84 3.73
N PHE A 101 0.88 -3.84 2.57
CA PHE A 101 0.21 -4.09 1.30
C PHE A 101 -0.39 -5.50 1.24
N VAL A 102 0.37 -6.53 1.57
CA VAL A 102 -0.10 -7.91 1.57
C VAL A 102 -1.18 -8.12 2.63
N GLY A 103 -0.98 -7.60 3.84
CA GLY A 103 -1.96 -7.68 4.92
C GLY A 103 -3.28 -7.00 4.56
N TYR A 104 -3.21 -5.84 3.88
CA TYR A 104 -4.39 -5.14 3.41
C TYR A 104 -5.14 -5.91 2.31
N TRP A 105 -4.43 -6.59 1.42
CA TRP A 105 -5.03 -7.48 0.43
C TRP A 105 -5.78 -8.64 1.07
N LEU A 106 -5.15 -9.30 2.04
CA LEU A 106 -5.77 -10.40 2.79
C LEU A 106 -6.99 -9.92 3.58
N PHE A 107 -6.89 -8.74 4.19
CA PHE A 107 -8.01 -8.10 4.86
C PHE A 107 -9.18 -7.83 3.90
N LEU A 108 -8.93 -7.22 2.76
CA LEU A 108 -9.98 -6.96 1.76
C LEU A 108 -10.60 -8.26 1.24
N TRP A 109 -9.78 -9.28 1.01
CA TRP A 109 -10.28 -10.59 0.61
C TRP A 109 -11.22 -11.18 1.65
N ALA A 110 -10.84 -11.18 2.92
CA ALA A 110 -11.70 -11.62 4.02
C ALA A 110 -12.99 -10.78 4.12
N MET A 111 -12.90 -9.46 3.93
CA MET A 111 -14.06 -8.58 3.93
C MET A 111 -15.02 -8.88 2.78
N TYR A 112 -14.51 -9.16 1.57
CA TYR A 112 -15.38 -9.57 0.45
C TYR A 112 -16.10 -10.88 0.69
N ILE A 113 -15.51 -11.77 1.48
CA ILE A 113 -16.14 -13.04 1.87
C ILE A 113 -17.20 -12.81 2.97
N ALA A 114 -16.89 -12.00 3.97
CA ALA A 114 -17.64 -11.98 5.24
C ALA A 114 -18.57 -10.78 5.42
N ALA A 115 -18.36 -9.67 4.69
CA ALA A 115 -19.07 -8.43 4.93
C ALA A 115 -19.82 -7.88 3.71
N PHE A 116 -19.37 -8.23 2.49
CA PHE A 116 -20.04 -7.76 1.28
C PHE A 116 -21.11 -8.75 0.82
N GLY A 117 -22.23 -8.23 0.32
CA GLY A 117 -23.26 -9.07 -0.30
C GLY A 117 -22.75 -9.79 -1.55
N VAL A 118 -23.48 -10.85 -1.98
CA VAL A 118 -23.08 -11.70 -3.13
C VAL A 118 -22.70 -10.89 -4.37
N GLY A 119 -23.51 -9.89 -4.73
CA GLY A 119 -23.29 -9.09 -5.94
C GLY A 119 -22.01 -8.23 -5.89
N GLU A 120 -21.66 -7.69 -4.74
CA GLU A 120 -20.49 -6.84 -4.56
C GLU A 120 -19.24 -7.67 -4.27
N GLY A 121 -19.36 -8.70 -3.42
CA GLY A 121 -18.28 -9.62 -3.09
C GLY A 121 -17.74 -10.32 -4.32
N MET A 122 -18.59 -10.93 -5.13
CA MET A 122 -18.21 -11.64 -6.36
C MET A 122 -17.53 -10.76 -7.41
N ARG A 123 -17.86 -9.47 -7.46
CA ARG A 123 -17.23 -8.50 -8.37
C ARG A 123 -16.00 -7.84 -7.80
N ALA A 124 -15.67 -8.07 -6.54
CA ALA A 124 -14.66 -7.31 -5.80
C ALA A 124 -14.87 -5.79 -5.99
N ALA A 125 -16.11 -5.34 -5.72
CA ALA A 125 -16.53 -3.97 -5.97
C ALA A 125 -15.61 -2.98 -5.24
N SER A 126 -15.25 -1.88 -5.91
CA SER A 126 -14.38 -0.84 -5.36
C SER A 126 -12.97 -1.27 -4.93
N PHE A 127 -12.52 -2.50 -5.25
CA PHE A 127 -11.20 -3.02 -4.87
C PHE A 127 -10.05 -2.07 -5.23
N TRP A 128 -10.09 -1.47 -6.42
CA TRP A 128 -9.11 -0.47 -6.84
C TRP A 128 -9.12 0.76 -5.92
N ARG A 129 -10.28 1.29 -5.59
CA ARG A 129 -10.42 2.49 -4.74
C ARG A 129 -9.85 2.27 -3.34
N TYR A 130 -10.05 1.09 -2.77
CA TYR A 130 -9.48 0.75 -1.47
C TYR A 130 -7.96 0.66 -1.53
N ASN A 131 -7.41 0.04 -2.56
CA ASN A 131 -5.95 -0.12 -2.69
C ASN A 131 -5.23 1.19 -2.96
N VAL A 132 -5.82 2.14 -3.69
CA VAL A 132 -5.17 3.40 -4.04
C VAL A 132 -4.84 4.25 -2.80
N GLN A 133 -5.50 4.00 -1.67
CA GLN A 133 -5.18 4.65 -0.40
C GLN A 133 -3.75 4.36 0.08
N LEU A 134 -3.20 3.22 -0.28
CA LEU A 134 -1.79 2.88 -0.01
C LEU A 134 -0.82 3.48 -1.05
N GLY A 135 -1.34 4.16 -2.08
CA GLY A 135 -0.53 4.67 -3.19
C GLY A 135 0.54 5.65 -2.75
N LEU A 136 0.21 6.56 -1.83
CA LEU A 136 1.18 7.52 -1.29
C LEU A 136 2.32 6.81 -0.55
N LEU A 137 2.01 5.84 0.30
CA LEU A 137 3.01 5.05 1.02
C LEU A 137 3.92 4.30 0.04
N GLY A 138 3.33 3.66 -0.98
CA GLY A 138 4.06 2.97 -2.03
C GLY A 138 4.97 3.90 -2.82
N ALA A 139 4.46 5.05 -3.25
CA ALA A 139 5.23 6.03 -4.02
C ALA A 139 6.42 6.59 -3.21
N LEU A 140 6.21 6.94 -1.94
CA LEU A 140 7.29 7.39 -1.06
C LEU A 140 8.35 6.31 -0.86
N THR A 141 7.93 5.06 -0.63
CA THR A 141 8.84 3.93 -0.47
C THR A 141 9.63 3.65 -1.75
N ALA A 142 8.97 3.70 -2.91
CA ALA A 142 9.62 3.55 -4.21
C ALA A 142 10.64 4.67 -4.47
N ALA A 143 10.28 5.92 -4.18
CA ALA A 143 11.19 7.06 -4.33
C ALA A 143 12.44 6.91 -3.46
N VAL A 144 12.29 6.49 -2.20
CA VAL A 144 13.42 6.19 -1.30
C VAL A 144 14.27 5.05 -1.85
N ALA A 145 13.66 3.96 -2.34
CA ALA A 145 14.38 2.81 -2.90
C ALA A 145 15.17 3.20 -4.15
N ILE A 146 14.55 3.97 -5.06
CA ILE A 146 15.21 4.47 -6.28
C ILE A 146 16.34 5.42 -5.92
N GLY A 147 16.13 6.36 -4.99
CA GLY A 147 17.16 7.29 -4.52
C GLY A 147 18.38 6.55 -3.96
N MET A 148 18.17 5.48 -3.23
CA MET A 148 19.24 4.64 -2.70
C MET A 148 20.00 3.88 -3.77
N LEU A 149 19.30 3.28 -4.73
CA LEU A 149 19.94 2.60 -5.86
C LEU A 149 20.78 3.59 -6.65
N TYR A 150 20.27 4.79 -6.87
CA TYR A 150 21.00 5.89 -7.50
C TYR A 150 22.29 6.22 -6.73
N MET A 151 22.17 6.48 -5.42
CA MET A 151 23.33 6.84 -4.58
C MET A 151 24.36 5.73 -4.52
N LYS A 152 23.94 4.47 -4.46
CA LYS A 152 24.84 3.31 -4.31
C LYS A 152 25.49 2.86 -5.62
N ARG A 153 24.76 2.92 -6.73
CA ARG A 153 25.20 2.33 -8.02
C ARG A 153 25.59 3.35 -9.06
N ILE A 154 24.87 4.46 -9.13
CA ILE A 154 24.97 5.42 -10.23
C ILE A 154 25.85 6.61 -9.83
N SER A 155 25.69 7.14 -8.62
CA SER A 155 26.46 8.29 -8.15
C SER A 155 27.99 8.07 -8.17
N PRO A 156 28.54 6.92 -7.75
CA PRO A 156 29.98 6.69 -7.82
C PRO A 156 30.53 6.68 -9.27
N VAL A 157 29.74 6.14 -10.20
CA VAL A 157 30.12 6.09 -11.64
C VAL A 157 30.08 7.48 -12.24
N LEU A 158 29.15 8.32 -11.82
CA LEU A 158 28.97 9.69 -12.30
C LEU A 158 29.89 10.70 -11.59
N ALA A 159 30.44 10.37 -10.42
CA ALA A 159 31.37 11.25 -9.69
C ALA A 159 32.58 11.63 -10.54
N HIS A 160 33.00 10.79 -11.49
CA HIS A 160 34.05 11.08 -12.46
C HIS A 160 33.65 12.15 -13.50
N ARG A 161 32.36 12.52 -13.58
CA ARG A 161 31.83 13.53 -14.51
C ARG A 161 30.94 14.51 -13.75
N ALA A 162 31.54 15.39 -12.96
CA ALA A 162 30.85 16.29 -12.04
C ALA A 162 29.75 17.18 -12.68
N GLY A 163 29.86 17.52 -13.98
CA GLY A 163 28.83 18.24 -14.71
C GLY A 163 27.57 17.39 -14.97
N LEU A 164 27.76 16.10 -15.34
CA LEU A 164 26.67 15.18 -15.66
C LEU A 164 25.83 14.82 -14.44
N GLN A 165 26.44 14.77 -13.25
CA GLN A 165 25.74 14.47 -12.00
C GLN A 165 24.70 15.54 -11.64
N LYS A 166 25.04 16.82 -11.78
CA LYS A 166 24.12 17.93 -11.50
C LYS A 166 22.93 17.92 -12.48
N THR A 167 23.21 17.68 -13.77
CA THR A 167 22.17 17.66 -14.80
C THR A 167 21.22 16.46 -14.62
N LEU A 168 21.76 15.27 -14.32
CA LEU A 168 20.94 14.07 -14.07
C LEU A 168 20.10 14.19 -12.79
N SER A 169 20.65 14.78 -11.72
CA SER A 169 19.88 15.03 -10.49
C SER A 169 18.73 16.03 -10.74
N ALA A 170 18.98 17.08 -11.51
CA ALA A 170 17.95 18.03 -11.90
C ALA A 170 16.86 17.37 -12.77
N LEU A 171 17.25 16.57 -13.76
CA LEU A 171 16.32 15.82 -14.62
C LEU A 171 15.46 14.81 -13.83
N LEU A 172 16.04 14.14 -12.83
CA LEU A 172 15.30 13.22 -11.94
C LEU A 172 14.26 13.96 -11.11
N ILE A 173 14.61 15.12 -10.53
CA ILE A 173 13.68 15.94 -9.76
C ILE A 173 12.55 16.46 -10.66
N VAL A 174 12.89 16.98 -11.84
CA VAL A 174 11.90 17.44 -12.83
C VAL A 174 11.00 16.29 -13.28
N GLY A 175 11.57 15.12 -13.56
CA GLY A 175 10.80 13.93 -13.95
C GLY A 175 9.81 13.47 -12.87
N VAL A 176 10.21 13.48 -11.59
CA VAL A 176 9.32 13.16 -10.47
C VAL A 176 8.19 14.19 -10.32
N VAL A 177 8.51 15.47 -10.45
CA VAL A 177 7.51 16.57 -10.39
C VAL A 177 6.52 16.47 -11.56
N LEU A 178 7.02 16.26 -12.79
CA LEU A 178 6.16 16.10 -13.98
C LEU A 178 5.29 14.86 -13.87
N MET A 179 5.83 13.74 -13.37
CA MET A 179 5.05 12.52 -13.17
C MET A 179 3.91 12.72 -12.17
N ASN A 180 4.15 13.48 -11.10
CA ASN A 180 3.08 13.82 -10.14
C ASN A 180 2.02 14.73 -10.77
N ILE A 181 2.41 15.71 -11.59
CA ILE A 181 1.48 16.60 -12.32
C ILE A 181 0.64 15.78 -13.33
N VAL A 182 1.28 14.89 -14.10
CA VAL A 182 0.59 14.02 -15.07
C VAL A 182 -0.37 13.09 -14.34
N ILE A 183 0.02 12.50 -13.22
CA ILE A 183 -0.86 11.67 -12.40
C ILE A 183 -2.04 12.48 -11.88
N ALA A 184 -1.81 13.70 -11.37
CA ALA A 184 -2.87 14.58 -10.88
C ALA A 184 -3.84 15.01 -11.99
N VAL A 185 -3.35 15.29 -13.19
CA VAL A 185 -4.17 15.68 -14.36
C VAL A 185 -4.94 14.47 -14.93
N LEU A 186 -4.31 13.30 -15.02
CA LEU A 186 -4.94 12.10 -15.58
C LEU A 186 -5.90 11.40 -14.61
N LEU A 187 -5.67 11.54 -13.30
CA LEU A 187 -6.48 10.92 -12.24
C LEU A 187 -7.34 11.93 -11.49
N GLY A 188 -7.23 13.21 -11.81
CA GLY A 188 -8.10 14.26 -11.28
C GLY A 188 -9.57 13.93 -11.55
N PRO A 189 -10.50 14.38 -10.70
CA PRO A 189 -11.92 14.11 -10.89
C PRO A 189 -12.35 14.65 -12.25
N ARG A 190 -12.78 13.75 -13.13
CA ARG A 190 -13.57 14.14 -14.29
C ARG A 190 -14.93 14.54 -13.73
N VAL A 191 -15.13 15.86 -13.55
CA VAL A 191 -16.42 16.47 -13.25
C VAL A 191 -17.37 16.18 -14.39
#